data_1911bffe873fa52ff870b88f027d5346
#
_entry.id   1911bffe873fa52ff870b88f027d5346
#
_cell.length_a   1.000
_cell.length_b   1.000
_cell.length_c   1.000
_cell.angle_alpha   90.00
_cell.angle_beta   90.00
_cell.angle_gamma   90.00
#
_symmetry.space_group_name_H-M   'P 1'
#
loop_
_entity.id
_entity.type
_entity.pdbx_description
1 polymer ?
#
loop_
_entity_poly.entity_id
_entity_poly.type
_entity_poly.pdbx_seq_one_letter_code
_entity_poly.pdbx_strand_id
1 'polypeptide(L)'
;MITVHHLDNSRSQRILWLLEELELPYDIQFYKRDPKTMMAPKTLRAIHPLGKAPIITDTNGNVTLAESGAIIEYIINTYGNGRLAPACDTPEYVRFIYWLHYAEGSAMPPLLLKLIFGILPKQAPLPIRPFAFLIAKGAQTQLINPQVKLHMDYWEHSLSENEWFAGNDFTAADIQMSFPLEVAAERARATKNRPQVEAFLHRIHNRPAYQRALRRGGTYAYATAESGRAAP
;
A
#
# COMPACT_ATOMS: atom_id res chain seq x y z
N MET A 1 -15.57 -16.16 9.45
CA MET A 1 -15.91 -14.81 8.94
C MET A 1 -14.71 -13.90 9.16
N ILE A 2 -14.31 -13.14 8.13
CA ILE A 2 -13.13 -12.28 8.18
C ILE A 2 -13.54 -10.91 8.71
N THR A 3 -12.81 -10.38 9.71
CA THR A 3 -12.90 -8.99 10.16
C THR A 3 -11.59 -8.27 9.84
N VAL A 4 -11.66 -7.16 9.13
CA VAL A 4 -10.50 -6.31 8.82
C VAL A 4 -10.40 -5.20 9.87
N HIS A 5 -9.30 -5.16 10.60
CA HIS A 5 -8.97 -4.07 11.52
C HIS A 5 -8.36 -2.92 10.71
N HIS A 6 -9.24 -2.02 10.25
CA HIS A 6 -8.93 -0.95 9.31
C HIS A 6 -8.49 0.32 10.04
N LEU A 7 -7.30 0.78 9.75
CA LEU A 7 -6.78 2.07 10.19
C LEU A 7 -6.82 3.05 9.00
N ASP A 8 -7.33 4.25 9.22
CA ASP A 8 -7.39 5.30 8.20
C ASP A 8 -6.03 5.59 7.57
N ASN A 9 -6.01 5.87 6.27
CA ASN A 9 -4.81 6.17 5.48
C ASN A 9 -3.67 5.15 5.68
N SER A 10 -4.00 3.88 5.60
CA SER A 10 -3.04 2.79 5.82
C SER A 10 -3.13 1.70 4.76
N ARG A 11 -2.19 0.77 4.86
CA ARG A 11 -2.12 -0.43 4.00
C ARG A 11 -3.33 -1.34 4.11
N SER A 12 -4.19 -1.17 5.11
CA SER A 12 -5.41 -1.97 5.25
C SER A 12 -6.42 -1.76 4.10
N GLN A 13 -6.32 -0.62 3.38
CA GLN A 13 -7.11 -0.40 2.17
C GLN A 13 -6.92 -1.50 1.12
N ARG A 14 -5.70 -2.02 0.95
CA ARG A 14 -5.42 -3.14 0.03
C ARG A 14 -6.17 -4.41 0.40
N ILE A 15 -6.36 -4.65 1.70
CA ILE A 15 -7.06 -5.85 2.18
C ILE A 15 -8.56 -5.73 1.91
N LEU A 16 -9.15 -4.55 2.13
CA LEU A 16 -10.53 -4.29 1.74
C LEU A 16 -10.72 -4.52 0.23
N TRP A 17 -9.82 -3.98 -0.59
CA TRP A 17 -9.85 -4.17 -2.04
C TRP A 17 -9.71 -5.63 -2.44
N LEU A 18 -8.78 -6.39 -1.86
CA LEU A 18 -8.62 -7.83 -2.11
C LEU A 18 -9.92 -8.60 -1.84
N LEU A 19 -10.56 -8.33 -0.71
CA LEU A 19 -11.82 -9.00 -0.33
C LEU A 19 -12.96 -8.63 -1.29
N GLU A 20 -13.02 -7.39 -1.77
CA GLU A 20 -13.96 -6.96 -2.80
C GLU A 20 -13.71 -7.59 -4.17
N GLU A 21 -12.44 -7.80 -4.58
CA GLU A 21 -12.10 -8.52 -5.82
C GLU A 21 -12.49 -10.00 -5.75
N LEU A 22 -12.37 -10.60 -4.60
CA LEU A 22 -12.75 -11.99 -4.36
C LEU A 22 -14.24 -12.16 -4.01
N GLU A 23 -14.99 -11.04 -3.88
CA GLU A 23 -16.42 -11.04 -3.50
C GLU A 23 -16.69 -11.80 -2.19
N LEU A 24 -15.73 -11.73 -1.27
CA LEU A 24 -15.82 -12.40 0.03
C LEU A 24 -16.57 -11.52 1.04
N PRO A 25 -17.45 -12.11 1.88
CA PRO A 25 -18.09 -11.38 2.96
C PRO A 25 -17.08 -11.07 4.07
N TYR A 26 -17.10 -9.83 4.56
CA TYR A 26 -16.22 -9.37 5.64
C TYR A 26 -16.83 -8.22 6.42
N ASP A 27 -16.38 -8.07 7.66
CA ASP A 27 -16.67 -6.93 8.53
C ASP A 27 -15.46 -6.00 8.63
N ILE A 28 -15.71 -4.74 8.99
CA ILE A 28 -14.68 -3.73 9.20
C ILE A 28 -14.75 -3.20 10.63
N GLN A 29 -13.66 -3.37 11.37
CA GLN A 29 -13.45 -2.67 12.63
C GLN A 29 -12.58 -1.44 12.37
N PHE A 30 -13.16 -0.24 12.49
CA PHE A 30 -12.47 1.01 12.21
C PHE A 30 -11.60 1.47 13.39
N TYR A 31 -10.40 1.97 13.05
CA TYR A 31 -9.49 2.62 13.97
C TYR A 31 -9.04 3.97 13.40
N LYS A 32 -8.97 4.98 14.27
CA LYS A 32 -8.47 6.32 13.91
C LYS A 32 -7.07 6.50 14.48
N ARG A 33 -6.22 7.22 13.75
CA ARG A 33 -4.90 7.62 14.24
C ARG A 33 -5.05 8.61 15.39
N ASP A 34 -4.12 8.55 16.33
CA ASP A 34 -3.97 9.60 17.33
C ASP A 34 -3.61 10.92 16.62
N PRO A 35 -4.38 12.00 16.78
CA PRO A 35 -4.20 13.22 16.02
C PRO A 35 -2.91 13.98 16.37
N LYS A 36 -2.30 13.70 17.52
CA LYS A 36 -1.05 14.34 17.97
C LYS A 36 0.18 13.57 17.49
N THR A 37 0.14 12.25 17.62
CA THR A 37 1.30 11.39 17.30
C THR A 37 1.24 10.76 15.93
N MET A 38 0.06 10.78 15.27
CA MET A 38 -0.23 10.07 14.02
C MET A 38 -0.02 8.56 14.10
N MET A 39 0.14 8.02 15.30
CA MET A 39 0.29 6.59 15.56
C MET A 39 -1.07 5.88 15.59
N ALA A 40 -1.04 4.56 15.40
CA ALA A 40 -2.20 3.72 15.61
C ALA A 40 -2.61 3.73 17.10
N PRO A 41 -3.91 3.61 17.42
CA PRO A 41 -4.37 3.64 18.81
C PRO A 41 -3.91 2.39 19.57
N LYS A 42 -3.78 2.52 20.90
CA LYS A 42 -3.34 1.41 21.78
C LYS A 42 -4.27 0.20 21.72
N THR A 43 -5.55 0.41 21.42
CA THR A 43 -6.55 -0.67 21.29
C THR A 43 -6.19 -1.68 20.20
N LEU A 44 -5.47 -1.26 19.15
CA LEU A 44 -5.00 -2.17 18.10
C LEU A 44 -3.95 -3.18 18.63
N ARG A 45 -3.21 -2.83 19.70
CA ARG A 45 -2.27 -3.75 20.37
C ARG A 45 -2.96 -4.88 21.13
N ALA A 46 -4.21 -4.72 21.52
CA ALA A 46 -4.98 -5.79 22.11
C ALA A 46 -5.34 -6.89 21.10
N ILE A 47 -5.35 -6.57 19.82
CA ILE A 47 -5.62 -7.53 18.73
C ILE A 47 -4.32 -8.21 18.28
N HIS A 48 -3.24 -7.43 18.09
CA HIS A 48 -1.94 -7.95 17.69
C HIS A 48 -0.82 -7.14 18.36
N PRO A 49 0.23 -7.77 18.94
CA PRO A 49 1.24 -7.11 19.77
C PRO A 49 1.94 -5.91 19.11
N LEU A 50 2.14 -5.94 17.79
CA LEU A 50 2.74 -4.85 17.05
C LEU A 50 1.83 -3.61 16.96
N GLY A 51 0.51 -3.77 17.08
CA GLY A 51 -0.45 -2.67 16.97
C GLY A 51 -0.36 -1.87 15.68
N LYS A 52 -0.09 -2.56 14.56
CA LYS A 52 0.03 -1.97 13.21
C LYS A 52 -1.03 -2.55 12.29
N ALA A 53 -1.61 -1.71 11.43
CA ALA A 53 -2.54 -2.16 10.40
C ALA A 53 -1.80 -2.42 9.06
N PRO A 54 -2.29 -3.39 8.25
CA PRO A 54 -3.49 -4.19 8.45
C PRO A 54 -3.34 -5.31 9.48
N ILE A 55 -4.44 -5.66 10.09
CA ILE A 55 -4.64 -6.91 10.82
C ILE A 55 -5.97 -7.50 10.35
N ILE A 56 -6.07 -8.81 10.23
CA ILE A 56 -7.34 -9.51 10.09
C ILE A 56 -7.54 -10.47 11.26
N THR A 57 -8.80 -10.73 11.61
CA THR A 57 -9.20 -11.89 12.39
C THR A 57 -10.14 -12.74 11.55
N ASP A 58 -9.90 -14.04 11.49
CA ASP A 58 -10.76 -14.97 10.79
C ASP A 58 -11.26 -16.05 11.76
N THR A 59 -12.55 -16.00 12.05
CA THR A 59 -13.18 -16.95 12.98
C THR A 59 -13.26 -18.38 12.43
N ASN A 60 -13.32 -18.56 11.10
CA ASN A 60 -13.37 -19.87 10.48
C ASN A 60 -12.02 -20.61 10.62
N GLY A 61 -10.91 -19.90 10.46
CA GLY A 61 -9.57 -20.44 10.62
C GLY A 61 -8.98 -20.29 12.01
N ASN A 62 -9.68 -19.61 12.93
CA ASN A 62 -9.14 -19.19 14.23
C ASN A 62 -7.79 -18.47 14.10
N VAL A 63 -7.68 -17.55 13.14
CA VAL A 63 -6.44 -16.85 12.77
C VAL A 63 -6.56 -15.37 13.12
N THR A 64 -5.51 -14.84 13.75
CA THR A 64 -5.25 -13.38 13.82
C THR A 64 -3.92 -13.14 13.11
N LEU A 65 -3.95 -12.39 12.02
CA LEU A 65 -2.80 -12.21 11.15
C LEU A 65 -2.55 -10.72 10.88
N ALA A 66 -1.28 -10.32 11.00
CA ALA A 66 -0.76 -9.03 10.56
C ALA A 66 0.15 -9.23 9.36
N GLU A 67 0.69 -8.14 8.81
CA GLU A 67 1.49 -8.03 7.59
C GLU A 67 0.66 -8.22 6.32
N SER A 68 0.64 -7.18 5.48
CA SER A 68 -0.24 -7.17 4.29
C SER A 68 0.09 -8.28 3.29
N GLY A 69 1.36 -8.62 3.08
CA GLY A 69 1.75 -9.74 2.22
C GLY A 69 1.22 -11.08 2.75
N ALA A 70 1.45 -11.38 4.03
CA ALA A 70 0.97 -12.60 4.67
C ALA A 70 -0.57 -12.70 4.66
N ILE A 71 -1.26 -11.58 4.89
CA ILE A 71 -2.73 -11.52 4.82
C ILE A 71 -3.22 -11.82 3.40
N ILE A 72 -2.58 -11.21 2.39
CA ILE A 72 -2.92 -11.45 0.98
C ILE A 72 -2.73 -12.92 0.63
N GLU A 73 -1.57 -13.50 0.94
CA GLU A 73 -1.29 -14.92 0.70
C GLU A 73 -2.30 -15.83 1.42
N TYR A 74 -2.60 -15.55 2.68
CA TYR A 74 -3.60 -16.32 3.43
C TYR A 74 -4.97 -16.29 2.75
N ILE A 75 -5.45 -15.11 2.37
CA ILE A 75 -6.78 -14.95 1.77
C ILE A 75 -6.85 -15.62 0.41
N ILE A 76 -5.87 -15.44 -0.48
CA ILE A 76 -5.90 -16.05 -1.82
C ILE A 76 -5.77 -17.57 -1.76
N ASN A 77 -4.95 -18.10 -0.86
CA ASN A 77 -4.75 -19.54 -0.72
C ASN A 77 -5.94 -20.23 -0.05
N THR A 78 -6.59 -19.56 0.93
CA THR A 78 -7.70 -20.16 1.69
C THR A 78 -9.04 -19.97 0.99
N TYR A 79 -9.26 -18.81 0.36
CA TYR A 79 -10.56 -18.40 -0.15
C TYR A 79 -10.57 -18.03 -1.65
N GLY A 80 -9.40 -17.90 -2.26
CA GLY A 80 -9.27 -17.42 -3.64
C GLY A 80 -9.71 -18.40 -4.70
N ASN A 81 -9.71 -19.71 -4.42
CA ASN A 81 -10.04 -20.76 -5.40
C ASN A 81 -9.24 -20.61 -6.70
N GLY A 82 -7.93 -20.36 -6.61
CA GLY A 82 -7.03 -20.15 -7.74
C GLY A 82 -7.12 -18.75 -8.39
N ARG A 83 -7.95 -17.85 -7.88
CA ARG A 83 -8.04 -16.46 -8.37
C ARG A 83 -6.92 -15.59 -7.83
N LEU A 84 -6.51 -14.59 -8.60
CA LEU A 84 -5.54 -13.55 -8.25
C LEU A 84 -4.12 -14.05 -7.99
N ALA A 85 -3.80 -15.28 -8.35
CA ALA A 85 -2.45 -15.82 -8.39
C ALA A 85 -2.26 -16.64 -9.67
N PRO A 86 -1.11 -16.56 -10.34
CA PRO A 86 -0.77 -17.44 -11.44
C PRO A 86 -0.58 -18.89 -10.95
N ALA A 87 -0.66 -19.86 -11.86
CA ALA A 87 -0.32 -21.24 -11.55
C ALA A 87 1.17 -21.38 -11.16
N CYS A 88 1.46 -22.22 -10.16
CA CYS A 88 2.80 -22.28 -9.53
C CYS A 88 3.93 -22.74 -10.47
N ASP A 89 3.59 -23.38 -11.59
CA ASP A 89 4.51 -23.90 -12.61
C ASP A 89 4.77 -22.92 -13.76
N THR A 90 4.32 -21.67 -13.63
CA THR A 90 4.45 -20.64 -14.66
C THR A 90 5.54 -19.60 -14.36
N PRO A 91 6.15 -18.97 -15.38
CA PRO A 91 7.06 -17.85 -15.17
C PRO A 91 6.39 -16.66 -14.50
N GLU A 92 5.08 -16.46 -14.71
CA GLU A 92 4.26 -15.43 -14.07
C GLU A 92 4.22 -15.59 -12.57
N TYR A 93 4.24 -16.83 -12.06
CA TYR A 93 4.27 -17.10 -10.62
C TYR A 93 5.55 -16.61 -9.95
N VAL A 94 6.70 -16.74 -10.62
CA VAL A 94 7.97 -16.21 -10.10
C VAL A 94 7.91 -14.67 -9.99
N ARG A 95 7.35 -14.01 -11.03
CA ARG A 95 7.13 -12.56 -10.99
C ARG A 95 6.12 -12.16 -9.93
N PHE A 96 5.04 -12.93 -9.77
CA PHE A 96 4.03 -12.71 -8.73
C PHE A 96 4.65 -12.71 -7.32
N ILE A 97 5.44 -13.74 -6.97
CA ILE A 97 6.13 -13.83 -5.68
C ILE A 97 7.09 -12.63 -5.52
N TYR A 98 7.88 -12.34 -6.56
CA TYR A 98 8.82 -11.23 -6.54
C TYR A 98 8.12 -9.90 -6.18
N TRP A 99 7.06 -9.53 -6.89
CA TRP A 99 6.37 -8.27 -6.68
C TRP A 99 5.59 -8.22 -5.36
N LEU A 100 5.06 -9.36 -4.91
CA LEU A 100 4.38 -9.47 -3.63
C LEU A 100 5.33 -9.10 -2.46
N HIS A 101 6.57 -9.59 -2.50
CA HIS A 101 7.58 -9.29 -1.48
C HIS A 101 8.29 -7.95 -1.70
N TYR A 102 8.54 -7.60 -2.97
CA TYR A 102 9.21 -6.34 -3.34
C TYR A 102 8.49 -5.10 -2.82
N ALA A 103 7.17 -5.10 -2.82
CA ALA A 103 6.35 -3.96 -2.42
C ALA A 103 6.71 -3.42 -1.03
N GLU A 104 6.89 -4.29 -0.04
CA GLU A 104 7.25 -3.88 1.32
C GLU A 104 8.75 -3.96 1.58
N GLY A 105 9.45 -4.95 1.01
CA GLY A 105 10.88 -5.17 1.24
C GLY A 105 11.77 -4.15 0.55
N SER A 106 11.38 -3.65 -0.61
CA SER A 106 12.22 -2.77 -1.43
C SER A 106 11.58 -1.43 -1.73
N ALA A 107 10.31 -1.41 -2.16
CA ALA A 107 9.65 -0.17 -2.59
C ALA A 107 9.33 0.78 -1.43
N MET A 108 8.85 0.27 -0.32
CA MET A 108 8.41 1.09 0.82
C MET A 108 9.53 1.75 1.63
N PRO A 109 10.71 1.12 1.87
CA PRO A 109 11.76 1.74 2.69
C PRO A 109 12.20 3.13 2.22
N PRO A 110 12.56 3.39 0.95
CA PRO A 110 12.93 4.73 0.50
C PRO A 110 11.76 5.74 0.57
N LEU A 111 10.51 5.30 0.36
CA LEU A 111 9.33 6.14 0.51
C LEU A 111 9.07 6.52 1.97
N LEU A 112 9.33 5.60 2.91
CA LEU A 112 9.25 5.87 4.34
C LEU A 112 10.35 6.86 4.77
N LEU A 113 11.57 6.65 4.33
CA LEU A 113 12.67 7.61 4.59
C LEU A 113 12.34 8.99 4.03
N LYS A 114 11.77 9.07 2.84
CA LYS A 114 11.33 10.35 2.25
C LYS A 114 10.31 11.07 3.14
N LEU A 115 9.35 10.34 3.70
CA LEU A 115 8.38 10.88 4.65
C LEU A 115 9.06 11.38 5.92
N ILE A 116 9.91 10.56 6.55
CA ILE A 116 10.59 10.89 7.82
C ILE A 116 11.45 12.15 7.64
N PHE A 117 12.31 12.18 6.64
CA PHE A 117 13.17 13.34 6.38
C PHE A 117 12.41 14.56 5.85
N GLY A 118 11.18 14.39 5.33
CA GLY A 118 10.29 15.49 5.00
C GLY A 118 9.63 16.15 6.23
N ILE A 119 9.39 15.37 7.28
CA ILE A 119 8.74 15.82 8.51
C ILE A 119 9.76 16.35 9.55
N LEU A 120 10.95 15.73 9.60
CA LEU A 120 11.99 16.02 10.61
C LEU A 120 12.28 17.50 10.81
N PRO A 121 12.50 18.33 9.77
CA PRO A 121 12.75 19.76 9.98
C PRO A 121 11.58 20.52 10.60
N LYS A 122 10.35 20.08 10.31
CA LYS A 122 9.12 20.73 10.83
C LYS A 122 8.91 20.43 12.31
N GLN A 123 9.36 19.29 12.79
CA GLN A 123 9.24 18.87 14.19
C GLN A 123 10.44 19.28 15.04
N ALA A 124 11.54 19.74 14.42
CA ALA A 124 12.73 20.19 15.14
C ALA A 124 12.43 21.48 15.93
N PRO A 125 12.99 21.63 17.16
CA PRO A 125 12.95 22.87 17.92
C PRO A 125 13.48 24.05 17.10
N LEU A 126 12.88 25.24 17.28
CA LEU A 126 13.21 26.43 16.48
C LEU A 126 14.71 26.72 16.32
N PRO A 127 15.55 26.67 17.40
CA PRO A 127 16.97 27.00 17.26
C PRO A 127 17.76 26.03 16.36
N ILE A 128 17.39 24.76 16.32
CA ILE A 128 18.11 23.74 15.55
C ILE A 128 17.46 23.41 14.20
N ARG A 129 16.30 24.00 13.91
CA ARG A 129 15.54 23.76 12.65
C ARG A 129 16.36 23.99 11.38
N PRO A 130 17.21 25.04 11.25
CA PRO A 130 18.05 25.23 10.06
C PRO A 130 19.03 24.07 9.84
N PHE A 131 19.64 23.55 10.89
CA PHE A 131 20.56 22.40 10.82
C PHE A 131 19.79 21.11 10.44
N ALA A 132 18.63 20.87 11.07
CA ALA A 132 17.76 19.77 10.73
C ALA A 132 17.33 19.81 9.25
N PHE A 133 17.06 21.00 8.71
CA PHE A 133 16.74 21.20 7.30
C PHE A 133 17.91 20.85 6.38
N LEU A 134 19.14 21.29 6.71
CA LEU A 134 20.33 20.98 5.91
C LEU A 134 20.63 19.48 5.88
N ILE A 135 20.56 18.81 7.03
CA ILE A 135 20.74 17.35 7.14
C ILE A 135 19.67 16.63 6.33
N ALA A 136 18.41 17.00 6.50
CA ALA A 136 17.31 16.39 5.79
C ALA A 136 17.42 16.61 4.27
N LYS A 137 17.80 17.79 3.82
CA LYS A 137 18.03 18.11 2.42
C LYS A 137 19.19 17.27 1.86
N GLY A 138 20.31 17.16 2.57
CA GLY A 138 21.45 16.32 2.17
C GLY A 138 21.04 14.86 2.02
N ALA A 139 20.39 14.27 3.02
CA ALA A 139 19.90 12.90 2.96
C ALA A 139 18.91 12.67 1.81
N GLN A 140 17.98 13.61 1.60
CA GLN A 140 17.04 13.51 0.49
C GLN A 140 17.71 13.59 -0.88
N THR A 141 18.65 14.52 -1.08
CA THR A 141 19.26 14.71 -2.39
C THR A 141 20.29 13.64 -2.75
N GLN A 142 21.09 13.20 -1.78
CA GLN A 142 22.20 12.28 -2.04
C GLN A 142 21.80 10.80 -1.94
N LEU A 143 20.83 10.46 -1.11
CA LEU A 143 20.48 9.07 -0.83
C LEU A 143 19.05 8.73 -1.24
N ILE A 144 18.05 9.49 -0.74
CA ILE A 144 16.65 9.07 -0.81
C ILE A 144 16.06 9.27 -2.22
N ASN A 145 16.22 10.48 -2.79
CA ASN A 145 15.63 10.79 -4.10
C ASN A 145 16.20 9.94 -5.24
N PRO A 146 17.52 9.63 -5.28
CA PRO A 146 18.06 8.69 -6.26
C PRO A 146 17.45 7.29 -6.15
N GLN A 147 17.25 6.78 -4.92
CA GLN A 147 16.60 5.48 -4.71
C GLN A 147 15.13 5.50 -5.15
N VAL A 148 14.37 6.53 -4.75
CA VAL A 148 12.98 6.67 -5.20
C VAL A 148 12.91 6.72 -6.74
N LYS A 149 13.81 7.49 -7.37
CA LYS A 149 13.88 7.56 -8.84
C LYS A 149 14.17 6.20 -9.47
N LEU A 150 15.15 5.46 -8.92
CA LEU A 150 15.52 4.13 -9.42
C LEU A 150 14.32 3.16 -9.37
N HIS A 151 13.59 3.12 -8.25
CA HIS A 151 12.40 2.29 -8.13
C HIS A 151 11.29 2.71 -9.10
N MET A 152 11.06 4.01 -9.25
CA MET A 152 10.06 4.52 -10.18
C MET A 152 10.40 4.20 -11.65
N ASP A 153 11.67 4.31 -12.04
CA ASP A 153 12.13 3.96 -13.40
C ASP A 153 12.00 2.45 -13.64
N TYR A 154 12.25 1.65 -12.63
CA TYR A 154 12.07 0.20 -12.68
C TYR A 154 10.59 -0.20 -12.84
N TRP A 155 9.67 0.45 -12.13
CA TRP A 155 8.23 0.20 -12.29
C TRP A 155 7.74 0.62 -13.67
N GLU A 156 8.18 1.78 -14.16
CA GLU A 156 7.85 2.25 -15.51
C GLU A 156 8.30 1.24 -16.57
N HIS A 157 9.53 0.75 -16.47
CA HIS A 157 10.05 -0.28 -17.37
C HIS A 157 9.26 -1.57 -17.27
N SER A 158 9.02 -2.09 -16.07
CA SER A 158 8.29 -3.35 -15.88
C SER A 158 6.85 -3.29 -16.44
N LEU A 159 6.19 -2.15 -16.28
CA LEU A 159 4.84 -1.92 -16.81
C LEU A 159 4.83 -1.56 -18.31
N SER A 160 5.99 -1.25 -18.91
CA SER A 160 6.10 -1.13 -20.37
C SER A 160 6.17 -2.47 -21.08
N GLU A 161 6.62 -3.52 -20.39
CA GLU A 161 6.73 -4.87 -20.92
C GLU A 161 5.47 -5.72 -20.70
N ASN A 162 4.71 -5.41 -19.64
CA ASN A 162 3.52 -6.18 -19.25
C ASN A 162 2.41 -5.25 -18.79
N GLU A 163 1.15 -5.66 -18.98
CA GLU A 163 0.01 -4.88 -18.53
C GLU A 163 -0.05 -4.75 -17.00
N TRP A 164 0.34 -5.82 -16.28
CA TRP A 164 0.35 -5.94 -14.83
C TRP A 164 1.73 -6.40 -14.34
N PHE A 165 2.03 -6.22 -13.07
CA PHE A 165 3.35 -6.52 -12.52
C PHE A 165 3.76 -7.99 -12.70
N ALA A 166 2.85 -8.94 -12.55
CA ALA A 166 3.15 -10.35 -12.72
C ALA A 166 3.10 -10.84 -14.18
N GLY A 167 2.50 -10.08 -15.09
CA GLY A 167 2.31 -10.45 -16.50
C GLY A 167 1.12 -9.74 -17.12
N ASN A 168 0.34 -10.49 -17.92
CA ASN A 168 -0.81 -9.92 -18.63
C ASN A 168 -2.12 -9.98 -17.83
N ASP A 169 -2.16 -10.73 -16.74
CA ASP A 169 -3.33 -10.89 -15.90
C ASP A 169 -3.17 -10.14 -14.58
N PHE A 170 -4.27 -9.53 -14.13
CA PHE A 170 -4.35 -8.88 -12.83
C PHE A 170 -4.22 -9.90 -11.70
N THR A 171 -3.33 -9.63 -10.73
CA THR A 171 -3.04 -10.51 -9.60
C THR A 171 -3.02 -9.76 -8.27
N ALA A 172 -2.93 -10.50 -7.17
CA ALA A 172 -2.77 -9.92 -5.85
C ALA A 172 -1.41 -9.20 -5.67
N ALA A 173 -0.42 -9.43 -6.55
CA ALA A 173 0.81 -8.64 -6.60
C ALA A 173 0.52 -7.17 -6.98
N ASP A 174 -0.44 -6.92 -7.87
CA ASP A 174 -0.86 -5.58 -8.26
C ASP A 174 -1.57 -4.86 -7.11
N ILE A 175 -2.39 -5.59 -6.35
CA ILE A 175 -3.01 -5.10 -5.11
C ILE A 175 -1.92 -4.73 -4.09
N GLN A 176 -0.89 -5.56 -3.93
CA GLN A 176 0.21 -5.29 -3.01
C GLN A 176 1.06 -4.10 -3.47
N MET A 177 1.31 -3.96 -4.77
CA MET A 177 2.07 -2.86 -5.38
C MET A 177 1.31 -1.54 -5.42
N SER A 178 -0.02 -1.53 -5.30
CA SER A 178 -0.82 -0.29 -5.37
C SER A 178 -0.35 0.75 -4.35
N PHE A 179 -0.14 0.36 -3.11
CA PHE A 179 0.20 1.29 -2.03
C PHE A 179 1.55 2.00 -2.23
N PRO A 180 2.66 1.34 -2.60
CA PRO A 180 3.90 2.03 -2.96
C PRO A 180 3.71 3.03 -4.11
N LEU A 181 2.97 2.67 -5.17
CA LEU A 181 2.75 3.54 -6.32
C LEU A 181 1.88 4.75 -5.95
N GLU A 182 0.80 4.55 -5.23
CA GLU A 182 -0.08 5.61 -4.72
C GLU A 182 0.67 6.58 -3.80
N VAL A 183 1.48 6.05 -2.87
CA VAL A 183 2.31 6.87 -1.98
C VAL A 183 3.37 7.65 -2.77
N ALA A 184 3.97 7.04 -3.79
CA ALA A 184 4.97 7.70 -4.63
C ALA A 184 4.33 8.80 -5.49
N ALA A 185 3.14 8.57 -6.04
CA ALA A 185 2.39 9.54 -6.81
C ALA A 185 2.02 10.77 -5.95
N GLU A 186 1.40 10.55 -4.81
CA GLU A 186 0.92 11.62 -3.94
C GLU A 186 2.08 12.41 -3.27
N ARG A 187 3.02 11.70 -2.64
CA ARG A 187 4.06 12.33 -1.82
C ARG A 187 5.28 12.77 -2.60
N ALA A 188 5.65 12.05 -3.64
CA ALA A 188 6.85 12.35 -4.42
C ALA A 188 6.56 13.12 -5.70
N ARG A 189 5.28 13.22 -6.11
CA ARG A 189 4.86 13.69 -7.45
C ARG A 189 5.71 13.03 -8.54
N ALA A 190 6.03 11.76 -8.30
CA ALA A 190 7.07 11.05 -9.02
C ALA A 190 6.56 10.39 -10.31
N THR A 191 5.25 10.47 -10.59
CA THR A 191 4.65 9.91 -11.81
C THR A 191 4.90 10.77 -13.04
N LYS A 192 5.25 12.03 -12.87
CA LYS A 192 5.55 12.91 -14.01
C LYS A 192 6.60 12.29 -14.94
N ASN A 193 6.27 12.19 -16.23
CA ASN A 193 7.06 11.50 -17.27
C ASN A 193 7.15 9.96 -17.10
N ARG A 194 6.15 9.34 -16.47
CA ARG A 194 6.04 7.88 -16.32
C ARG A 194 4.64 7.41 -16.70
N PRO A 195 4.32 7.38 -18.01
CA PRO A 195 2.98 7.11 -18.50
C PRO A 195 2.48 5.71 -18.15
N GLN A 196 3.35 4.70 -18.02
CA GLN A 196 2.93 3.36 -17.67
C GLN A 196 2.50 3.26 -16.20
N VAL A 197 3.22 3.93 -15.30
CA VAL A 197 2.84 4.04 -13.89
C VAL A 197 1.52 4.79 -13.75
N GLU A 198 1.33 5.89 -14.48
CA GLU A 198 0.06 6.64 -14.49
C GLU A 198 -1.08 5.79 -15.04
N ALA A 199 -0.85 5.06 -16.14
CA ALA A 199 -1.83 4.14 -16.72
C ALA A 199 -2.20 2.99 -15.75
N PHE A 200 -1.23 2.43 -15.03
CA PHE A 200 -1.49 1.42 -14.00
C PHE A 200 -2.37 1.99 -12.88
N LEU A 201 -2.03 3.15 -12.32
CA LEU A 201 -2.84 3.80 -11.28
C LEU A 201 -4.27 4.06 -11.78
N HIS A 202 -4.42 4.55 -13.00
CA HIS A 202 -5.73 4.74 -13.60
C HIS A 202 -6.50 3.42 -13.74
N ARG A 203 -5.85 2.33 -14.20
CA ARG A 203 -6.49 1.01 -14.31
C ARG A 203 -6.99 0.50 -12.97
N ILE A 204 -6.15 0.52 -11.92
CA ILE A 204 -6.54 0.02 -10.60
C ILE A 204 -7.65 0.86 -9.96
N HIS A 205 -7.57 2.19 -10.08
CA HIS A 205 -8.57 3.09 -9.50
C HIS A 205 -9.95 2.95 -10.18
N ASN A 206 -10.00 2.58 -11.45
CA ASN A 206 -11.26 2.36 -12.16
C ASN A 206 -11.87 0.96 -11.95
N ARG A 207 -11.19 0.07 -11.21
CA ARG A 207 -11.78 -1.25 -10.92
C ARG A 207 -12.99 -1.12 -10.00
N PRO A 208 -14.12 -1.76 -10.33
CA PRO A 208 -15.32 -1.67 -9.51
C PRO A 208 -15.10 -2.12 -8.05
N ALA A 209 -14.27 -3.14 -7.84
CA ALA A 209 -13.91 -3.65 -6.50
C ALA A 209 -13.09 -2.63 -5.71
N TYR A 210 -12.12 -1.94 -6.36
CA TYR A 210 -11.36 -0.86 -5.73
C TYR A 210 -12.30 0.27 -5.25
N GLN A 211 -13.24 0.67 -6.10
CA GLN A 211 -14.23 1.70 -5.77
C GLN A 211 -15.18 1.27 -4.64
N ARG A 212 -15.58 -0.01 -4.59
CA ARG A 212 -16.37 -0.54 -3.46
C ARG A 212 -15.55 -0.49 -2.17
N ALA A 213 -14.29 -0.91 -2.21
CA ALA A 213 -13.38 -0.86 -1.07
C ALA A 213 -13.18 0.56 -0.53
N LEU A 214 -13.07 1.58 -1.40
CA LEU A 214 -13.01 2.98 -0.98
C LEU A 214 -14.28 3.42 -0.28
N ARG A 215 -15.45 3.12 -0.84
CA ARG A 215 -16.74 3.47 -0.19
C ARG A 215 -16.90 2.83 1.18
N ARG A 216 -16.46 1.59 1.34
CA ARG A 216 -16.55 0.85 2.62
C ARG A 216 -15.47 1.27 3.62
N GLY A 217 -14.25 1.53 3.15
CA GLY A 217 -13.09 1.91 3.99
C GLY A 217 -13.11 3.37 4.43
N GLY A 218 -13.87 4.23 3.73
CA GLY A 218 -13.92 5.66 4.03
C GLY A 218 -12.75 6.45 3.42
N THR A 219 -12.38 7.55 4.06
CA THR A 219 -11.38 8.48 3.51
C THR A 219 -10.00 7.83 3.34
N TYR A 220 -9.48 7.88 2.11
CA TYR A 220 -8.16 7.37 1.75
C TYR A 220 -7.40 8.42 0.94
N ALA A 221 -6.40 9.05 1.55
CA ALA A 221 -5.69 10.21 1.01
C ALA A 221 -4.85 9.91 -0.23
N TYR A 222 -4.59 8.64 -0.52
CA TYR A 222 -3.75 8.22 -1.66
C TYR A 222 -4.57 7.86 -2.90
N ALA A 223 -5.91 7.79 -2.81
CA ALA A 223 -6.76 7.74 -3.99
C ALA A 223 -6.68 9.09 -4.72
N THR A 224 -6.49 9.08 -6.03
CA THR A 224 -6.40 10.31 -6.82
C THR A 224 -7.69 11.14 -6.70
N ALA A 225 -7.56 12.46 -6.87
CA ALA A 225 -8.62 13.46 -6.63
C ALA A 225 -9.94 13.23 -7.40
N GLU A 226 -9.92 12.38 -8.43
CA GLU A 226 -11.12 12.03 -9.20
C GLU A 226 -11.96 10.92 -8.53
N SER A 227 -11.34 10.04 -7.74
CA SER A 227 -12.05 8.95 -7.06
C SER A 227 -12.41 9.25 -5.59
N GLY A 228 -11.81 10.27 -4.98
CA GLY A 228 -11.97 10.59 -3.56
C GLY A 228 -12.82 11.82 -3.23
N ARG A 229 -13.32 12.56 -4.21
CA ARG A 229 -14.32 13.59 -3.99
C ARG A 229 -15.74 13.02 -4.10
N ALA A 230 -16.12 12.15 -3.18
CA ALA A 230 -17.50 12.10 -2.78
C ALA A 230 -17.76 13.43 -2.08
N ALA A 231 -18.69 14.20 -2.64
CA ALA A 231 -19.11 15.51 -2.17
C ALA A 231 -19.61 15.48 -0.70
N PRO A 232 -19.69 16.66 -0.05
CA PRO A 232 -19.96 16.84 1.36
C PRO A 232 -21.29 16.27 1.82
#